data_587389a36e063abdf48f4eab36edb7d4
#
_entry.id   587389a36e063abdf48f4eab36edb7d4
#
_cell.length_a   1.000
_cell.length_b   1.000
_cell.length_c   1.000
_cell.angle_alpha   90.00
_cell.angle_beta   90.00
_cell.angle_gamma   90.00
#
_symmetry.space_group_name_H-M   'P 1'
#
loop_
_entity.id
_entity.type
_entity.pdbx_description
1 polymer ?
#
loop_
_entity_poly.entity_id
_entity_poly.type
_entity_poly.pdbx_seq_one_letter_code
_entity_poly.pdbx_strand_id
1 'polypeptide(L)'
;YSPEYLLILSGDHIYKMNYDKMLEYHKECNADATIAVIEVPIKEASRFGIMNTDESTGRIVEFEEKPEHPKSNLASMGIYIFNWKQLRKMLMADMKNPDSSHDFGKDIIPALLNQDGRLFAYKYKGYWKDVGTIDSLWEANMDLLDKNNALDLNDNSWKIYTEDVTALPQYIGA
;
A
#
# COMPACT_ATOMS: atom_id res chain seq x y z
N TYR A 1 21.65 12.98 -0.36
CA TYR A 1 20.91 12.34 0.73
C TYR A 1 21.20 10.84 0.72
N SER A 2 21.41 10.27 1.90
CA SER A 2 21.58 8.82 2.10
C SER A 2 20.63 8.41 3.21
N PRO A 3 19.33 8.23 2.92
CA PRO A 3 18.38 7.78 3.92
C PRO A 3 18.71 6.34 4.33
N GLU A 4 18.27 5.94 5.52
CA GLU A 4 18.35 4.54 5.97
C GLU A 4 17.18 3.74 5.41
N TYR A 5 16.01 4.33 5.47
CA TYR A 5 14.76 3.74 4.98
C TYR A 5 14.11 4.63 3.93
N LEU A 6 13.34 4.02 3.03
CA LEU A 6 12.53 4.72 2.04
C LEU A 6 11.08 4.24 2.16
N LEU A 7 10.17 5.20 2.34
CA LEU A 7 8.73 4.98 2.28
C LEU A 7 8.25 5.31 0.86
N ILE A 8 7.56 4.38 0.23
CA ILE A 8 6.94 4.53 -1.09
C ILE A 8 5.43 4.43 -0.91
N LEU A 9 4.71 5.37 -1.49
CA LEU A 9 3.25 5.47 -1.41
C LEU A 9 2.64 5.47 -2.80
N SER A 10 1.44 4.88 -2.94
CA SER A 10 0.61 5.07 -4.12
C SER A 10 0.01 6.49 -4.14
N GLY A 11 -0.20 7.05 -5.33
CA GLY A 11 -0.68 8.42 -5.52
C GLY A 11 -2.19 8.59 -5.55
N ASP A 12 -2.96 7.49 -5.63
CA ASP A 12 -4.40 7.49 -5.89
C ASP A 12 -5.21 6.66 -4.87
N HIS A 13 -4.66 6.45 -3.69
CA HIS A 13 -5.34 5.71 -2.63
C HIS A 13 -5.86 6.63 -1.52
N ILE A 14 -7.04 6.32 -0.99
CA ILE A 14 -7.66 7.02 0.14
C ILE A 14 -7.54 6.17 1.39
N TYR A 15 -6.81 6.64 2.38
CA TYR A 15 -6.59 5.98 3.67
C TYR A 15 -5.97 6.95 4.67
N LYS A 16 -5.88 6.55 5.94
CA LYS A 16 -5.21 7.29 7.00
C LYS A 16 -4.37 6.33 7.84
N MET A 17 -3.04 6.36 7.67
CA MET A 17 -2.11 5.42 8.28
C MET A 17 -1.01 6.13 9.07
N ASN A 18 -0.67 5.59 10.22
CA ASN A 18 0.53 6.00 10.96
C ASN A 18 1.75 5.21 10.43
N TYR A 19 2.57 5.87 9.62
CA TYR A 19 3.76 5.25 9.03
C TYR A 19 4.86 4.94 10.04
N ASP A 20 4.91 5.64 11.19
CA ASP A 20 5.89 5.35 12.24
C ASP A 20 5.69 3.93 12.79
N LYS A 21 4.42 3.51 13.01
CA LYS A 21 4.12 2.14 13.45
C LYS A 21 4.55 1.09 12.42
N MET A 22 4.40 1.38 11.14
CA MET A 22 4.87 0.49 10.07
C MET A 22 6.40 0.44 10.03
N LEU A 23 7.08 1.57 10.27
CA LEU A 23 8.54 1.63 10.35
C LEU A 23 9.08 0.91 11.58
N GLU A 24 8.43 1.04 12.74
CA GLU A 24 8.76 0.28 13.95
C GLU A 24 8.67 -1.22 13.68
N TYR A 25 7.57 -1.69 13.10
CA TYR A 25 7.41 -3.09 12.71
C TYR A 25 8.48 -3.55 11.71
N HIS A 26 8.83 -2.72 10.73
CA HIS A 26 9.91 -2.99 9.78
C HIS A 26 11.25 -3.24 10.48
N LYS A 27 11.56 -2.41 11.49
CA LYS A 27 12.79 -2.52 12.30
C LYS A 27 12.76 -3.76 13.20
N GLU A 28 11.63 -4.02 13.89
CA GLU A 28 11.45 -5.19 14.77
C GLU A 28 11.64 -6.51 14.00
N CYS A 29 11.09 -6.59 12.79
CA CYS A 29 11.26 -7.74 11.92
C CYS A 29 12.64 -7.81 11.26
N ASN A 30 13.49 -6.78 11.44
CA ASN A 30 14.75 -6.64 10.72
C ASN A 30 14.56 -6.88 9.21
N ALA A 31 13.51 -6.29 8.65
CA ALA A 31 13.05 -6.53 7.28
C ALA A 31 13.96 -5.84 6.25
N ASP A 32 14.07 -6.41 5.06
CA ASP A 32 14.63 -5.75 3.87
C ASP A 32 13.56 -4.93 3.16
N ALA A 33 12.30 -5.43 3.20
CA ALA A 33 11.12 -4.71 2.77
C ALA A 33 9.91 -5.06 3.66
N THR A 34 9.05 -4.09 3.87
CA THR A 34 7.74 -4.27 4.51
C THR A 34 6.66 -3.73 3.59
N ILE A 35 5.63 -4.52 3.37
CA ILE A 35 4.51 -4.19 2.49
C ILE A 35 3.26 -4.05 3.34
N ALA A 36 2.60 -2.89 3.27
CA ALA A 36 1.30 -2.76 3.88
C ALA A 36 0.26 -3.58 3.11
N VAL A 37 -0.50 -4.39 3.84
CA VAL A 37 -1.54 -5.25 3.29
C VAL A 37 -2.86 -5.05 4.03
N ILE A 38 -3.94 -5.26 3.31
CA ILE A 38 -5.31 -5.23 3.86
C ILE A 38 -6.04 -6.51 3.45
N GLU A 39 -6.91 -7.01 4.30
CA GLU A 39 -7.79 -8.11 3.95
C GLU A 39 -8.94 -7.61 3.09
N VAL A 40 -9.09 -8.18 1.90
CA VAL A 40 -10.17 -7.87 0.97
C VAL A 40 -11.08 -9.09 0.79
N PRO A 41 -12.33 -8.91 0.35
CA PRO A 41 -13.15 -10.05 -0.08
C PRO A 41 -12.43 -10.86 -1.16
N ILE A 42 -12.41 -12.19 -1.03
CA ILE A 42 -11.69 -13.07 -1.96
C ILE A 42 -12.08 -12.84 -3.43
N LYS A 43 -13.33 -12.41 -3.67
CA LYS A 43 -13.85 -12.08 -5.00
C LYS A 43 -13.15 -10.90 -5.66
N GLU A 44 -12.57 -10.01 -4.85
CA GLU A 44 -11.91 -8.79 -5.29
C GLU A 44 -10.39 -8.96 -5.34
N ALA A 45 -9.87 -10.03 -4.73
CA ALA A 45 -8.44 -10.25 -4.57
C ALA A 45 -7.69 -10.31 -5.92
N SER A 46 -8.32 -10.80 -6.99
CA SER A 46 -7.74 -10.84 -8.34
C SER A 46 -7.45 -9.45 -8.95
N ARG A 47 -7.92 -8.36 -8.34
CA ARG A 47 -7.64 -6.99 -8.78
C ARG A 47 -6.29 -6.47 -8.28
N PHE A 48 -5.72 -7.10 -7.26
CA PHE A 48 -4.57 -6.62 -6.51
C PHE A 48 -3.39 -7.59 -6.55
N GLY A 49 -2.22 -7.11 -6.20
CA GLY A 49 -1.11 -7.97 -5.82
C GLY A 49 -1.41 -8.66 -4.49
N ILE A 50 -1.35 -9.99 -4.46
CA ILE A 50 -1.73 -10.81 -3.31
C ILE A 50 -0.50 -11.37 -2.62
N MET A 51 -0.48 -11.26 -1.29
CA MET A 51 0.59 -11.78 -0.44
C MET A 51 0.17 -13.09 0.20
N ASN A 52 1.01 -14.11 0.05
CA ASN A 52 0.96 -15.33 0.86
C ASN A 52 2.01 -15.21 1.96
N THR A 53 1.58 -15.33 3.21
CA THR A 53 2.45 -15.14 4.37
C THR A 53 2.55 -16.40 5.21
N ASP A 54 3.69 -16.59 5.86
CA ASP A 54 3.79 -17.50 6.99
C ASP A 54 3.00 -16.88 8.17
N GLU A 55 1.98 -17.59 8.65
CA GLU A 55 1.07 -17.09 9.70
C GLU A 55 1.76 -16.84 11.04
N SER A 56 2.84 -17.58 11.33
CA SER A 56 3.56 -17.49 12.61
C SER A 56 4.48 -16.26 12.68
N THR A 57 5.03 -15.84 11.54
CA THR A 57 6.05 -14.80 11.47
C THR A 57 5.57 -13.53 10.76
N GLY A 58 4.53 -13.63 9.93
CA GLY A 58 4.11 -12.55 9.02
C GLY A 58 5.06 -12.35 7.82
N ARG A 59 6.06 -13.25 7.66
CA ARG A 59 6.97 -13.21 6.52
C ARG A 59 6.21 -13.53 5.23
N ILE A 60 6.42 -12.74 4.19
CA ILE A 60 5.87 -12.98 2.86
C ILE A 60 6.70 -14.11 2.22
N VAL A 61 6.02 -15.18 1.84
CA VAL A 61 6.63 -16.36 1.20
C VAL A 61 6.35 -16.41 -0.30
N GLU A 62 5.28 -15.75 -0.75
CA GLU A 62 4.90 -15.69 -2.15
C GLU A 62 4.16 -14.38 -2.44
N PHE A 63 4.36 -13.85 -3.62
CA PHE A 63 3.62 -12.71 -4.15
C PHE A 63 3.04 -13.07 -5.51
N GLU A 64 1.77 -12.77 -5.71
CA GLU A 64 1.05 -13.03 -6.96
C GLU A 64 0.43 -11.72 -7.46
N GLU A 65 0.88 -11.23 -8.60
CA GLU A 65 0.31 -10.02 -9.22
C GLU A 65 -0.98 -10.36 -9.96
N LYS A 66 -2.09 -9.86 -9.44
CA LYS A 66 -3.45 -10.01 -10.03
C LYS A 66 -3.79 -11.44 -10.43
N PRO A 67 -3.72 -12.41 -9.51
CA PRO A 67 -3.95 -13.83 -9.83
C PRO A 67 -5.42 -14.08 -10.18
N GLU A 68 -5.67 -14.94 -11.16
CA GLU A 68 -7.03 -15.41 -11.48
C GLU A 68 -7.67 -16.21 -10.32
N HIS A 69 -6.84 -16.99 -9.63
CA HIS A 69 -7.23 -17.83 -8.50
C HIS A 69 -6.37 -17.51 -7.28
N PRO A 70 -6.67 -16.42 -6.54
CA PRO A 70 -5.88 -16.00 -5.41
C PRO A 70 -5.90 -17.04 -4.27
N LYS A 71 -4.72 -17.36 -3.74
CA LYS A 71 -4.56 -18.29 -2.60
C LYS A 71 -4.80 -17.62 -1.26
N SER A 72 -4.73 -16.28 -1.22
CA SER A 72 -4.90 -15.46 -0.03
C SER A 72 -5.79 -14.26 -0.36
N ASN A 73 -6.27 -13.60 0.68
CA ASN A 73 -7.03 -12.35 0.57
C ASN A 73 -6.25 -11.13 1.09
N LEU A 74 -4.93 -11.28 1.33
CA LEU A 74 -4.08 -10.18 1.74
C LEU A 74 -3.63 -9.38 0.52
N ALA A 75 -4.32 -8.30 0.24
CA ALA A 75 -4.03 -7.41 -0.88
C ALA A 75 -2.94 -6.39 -0.52
N SER A 76 -2.00 -6.17 -1.44
CA SER A 76 -1.04 -5.06 -1.34
C SER A 76 -1.76 -3.72 -1.44
N MET A 77 -1.42 -2.82 -0.53
CA MET A 77 -1.92 -1.45 -0.56
C MET A 77 -1.04 -0.51 -1.41
N GLY A 78 0.00 -1.01 -2.07
CA GLY A 78 0.95 -0.15 -2.79
C GLY A 78 1.75 0.78 -1.87
N ILE A 79 1.91 0.38 -0.62
CA ILE A 79 2.65 1.12 0.41
C ILE A 79 3.79 0.24 0.87
N TYR A 80 5.02 0.73 0.72
CA TYR A 80 6.23 -0.04 0.97
C TYR A 80 7.22 0.72 1.85
N ILE A 81 7.88 0.02 2.77
CA ILE A 81 9.10 0.50 3.42
C ILE A 81 10.25 -0.41 3.01
N PHE A 82 11.33 0.17 2.52
CA PHE A 82 12.54 -0.54 2.14
C PHE A 82 13.75 -0.02 2.89
N ASN A 83 14.70 -0.89 3.17
CA ASN A 83 16.08 -0.49 3.42
C ASN A 83 16.65 0.16 2.16
N TRP A 84 17.03 1.43 2.22
CA TRP A 84 17.51 2.19 1.04
C TRP A 84 18.69 1.52 0.35
N LYS A 85 19.66 1.05 1.12
CA LYS A 85 20.85 0.40 0.57
C LYS A 85 20.51 -0.81 -0.30
N GLN A 86 19.54 -1.62 0.14
CA GLN A 86 19.09 -2.80 -0.57
C GLN A 86 18.28 -2.40 -1.81
N LEU A 87 17.30 -1.53 -1.64
CA LEU A 87 16.46 -1.08 -2.74
C LEU A 87 17.28 -0.42 -3.84
N ARG A 88 18.23 0.48 -3.48
CA ARG A 88 19.10 1.13 -4.45
C ARG A 88 19.87 0.13 -5.31
N LYS A 89 20.41 -0.93 -4.68
CA LYS A 89 21.13 -1.99 -5.41
C LYS A 89 20.21 -2.69 -6.42
N MET A 90 18.97 -2.99 -6.01
CA MET A 90 17.96 -3.64 -6.86
C MET A 90 17.53 -2.75 -8.01
N LEU A 91 17.19 -1.49 -7.76
CA LEU A 91 16.81 -0.53 -8.80
C LEU A 91 17.92 -0.31 -9.83
N MET A 92 19.20 -0.26 -9.39
CA MET A 92 20.34 -0.13 -10.30
C MET A 92 20.57 -1.40 -11.15
N ALA A 93 20.20 -2.57 -10.65
CA ALA A 93 20.24 -3.81 -11.41
C ALA A 93 19.07 -3.88 -12.40
N ASP A 94 17.87 -3.56 -11.93
CA ASP A 94 16.64 -3.54 -12.70
C ASP A 94 16.71 -2.57 -13.89
N MET A 95 17.25 -1.37 -13.67
CA MET A 95 17.45 -0.37 -14.73
C MET A 95 18.27 -0.89 -15.93
N LYS A 96 19.13 -1.90 -15.71
CA LYS A 96 19.97 -2.50 -16.75
C LYS A 96 19.34 -3.73 -17.39
N ASN A 97 18.21 -4.19 -16.87
CA ASN A 97 17.51 -5.35 -17.39
C ASN A 97 16.54 -4.92 -18.50
N PRO A 98 16.80 -5.25 -19.77
CA PRO A 98 15.91 -4.87 -20.89
C PRO A 98 14.57 -5.59 -20.87
N ASP A 99 14.45 -6.69 -20.13
CA ASP A 99 13.23 -7.49 -20.03
C ASP A 99 12.34 -7.06 -18.85
N SER A 100 12.80 -6.11 -18.02
CA SER A 100 12.05 -5.56 -16.90
C SER A 100 10.98 -4.57 -17.34
N SER A 101 9.81 -4.62 -16.73
CA SER A 101 8.77 -3.61 -16.85
C SER A 101 8.98 -2.42 -15.90
N HIS A 102 10.03 -2.47 -15.06
CA HIS A 102 10.36 -1.47 -14.03
C HIS A 102 9.22 -1.24 -13.03
N ASP A 103 8.55 -2.32 -12.66
CA ASP A 103 7.40 -2.33 -11.76
C ASP A 103 7.76 -2.99 -10.43
N PHE A 104 7.27 -2.42 -9.31
CA PHE A 104 7.56 -2.97 -7.99
C PHE A 104 6.96 -4.37 -7.80
N GLY A 105 5.71 -4.58 -8.24
CA GLY A 105 5.01 -5.85 -8.10
C GLY A 105 5.55 -6.93 -9.03
N LYS A 106 5.86 -6.57 -10.29
CA LYS A 106 6.29 -7.54 -11.30
C LYS A 106 7.78 -7.86 -11.23
N ASP A 107 8.61 -6.90 -10.88
CA ASP A 107 10.06 -7.03 -11.01
C ASP A 107 10.77 -6.97 -9.66
N ILE A 108 10.57 -5.92 -8.85
CA ILE A 108 11.36 -5.66 -7.65
C ILE A 108 11.03 -6.62 -6.51
N ILE A 109 9.74 -6.80 -6.18
CA ILE A 109 9.30 -7.67 -5.09
C ILE A 109 9.62 -9.13 -5.38
N PRO A 110 9.31 -9.68 -6.58
CA PRO A 110 9.72 -11.05 -6.93
C PRO A 110 11.23 -11.25 -6.92
N ALA A 111 12.00 -10.28 -7.42
CA ALA A 111 13.46 -10.37 -7.39
C ALA A 111 14.01 -10.39 -5.96
N LEU A 112 13.39 -9.66 -5.02
CA LEU A 112 13.78 -9.67 -3.62
C LEU A 112 13.41 -11.00 -2.95
N LEU A 113 12.23 -11.56 -3.24
CA LEU A 113 11.84 -12.90 -2.77
C LEU A 113 12.78 -13.99 -3.27
N ASN A 114 13.15 -13.97 -4.56
CA ASN A 114 14.06 -14.93 -5.17
C ASN A 114 15.49 -14.88 -4.59
N GLN A 115 15.89 -13.76 -3.97
CA GLN A 115 17.17 -13.60 -3.28
C GLN A 115 17.07 -13.94 -1.77
N ASP A 116 16.00 -14.59 -1.33
CA ASP A 116 15.70 -14.90 0.07
C ASP A 116 15.63 -13.63 0.95
N GLY A 117 15.19 -12.52 0.36
CA GLY A 117 14.97 -11.27 1.07
C GLY A 117 13.95 -11.43 2.20
N ARG A 118 14.14 -10.66 3.25
CA ARG A 118 13.23 -10.65 4.41
C ARG A 118 12.10 -9.67 4.15
N LEU A 119 11.04 -10.16 3.51
CA LEU A 119 9.82 -9.41 3.24
C LEU A 119 8.77 -9.73 4.28
N PHE A 120 8.13 -8.70 4.83
CA PHE A 120 7.09 -8.85 5.84
C PHE A 120 5.83 -8.08 5.46
N ALA A 121 4.68 -8.65 5.81
CA ALA A 121 3.38 -8.04 5.60
C ALA A 121 2.96 -7.26 6.86
N TYR A 122 2.79 -5.94 6.73
CA TYR A 122 2.19 -5.11 7.77
C TYR A 122 0.69 -5.05 7.57
N LYS A 123 -0.07 -5.76 8.42
CA LYS A 123 -1.53 -5.83 8.34
C LYS A 123 -2.15 -4.52 8.81
N TYR A 124 -2.65 -3.73 7.87
CA TYR A 124 -3.37 -2.50 8.14
C TYR A 124 -4.82 -2.79 8.52
N LYS A 125 -5.32 -2.04 9.51
CA LYS A 125 -6.72 -2.07 9.93
C LYS A 125 -7.27 -0.66 9.85
N GLY A 126 -8.18 -0.41 8.95
CA GLY A 126 -8.80 0.89 8.74
C GLY A 126 -9.44 0.99 7.36
N TYR A 127 -9.96 2.17 7.05
CA TYR A 127 -10.49 2.43 5.72
C TYR A 127 -9.34 2.51 4.70
N TRP A 128 -9.52 1.82 3.59
CA TRP A 128 -8.66 1.93 2.42
C TRP A 128 -9.47 1.75 1.14
N LYS A 129 -9.24 2.61 0.17
CA LYS A 129 -9.87 2.52 -1.16
C LYS A 129 -8.85 2.90 -2.23
N ASP A 130 -8.69 2.05 -3.21
CA ASP A 130 -8.04 2.34 -4.48
C ASP A 130 -9.08 3.02 -5.39
N VAL A 131 -8.81 4.25 -5.83
CA VAL A 131 -9.74 5.05 -6.65
C VAL A 131 -9.30 5.14 -8.12
N GLY A 132 -8.63 4.12 -8.61
CA GLY A 132 -8.16 4.01 -9.99
C GLY A 132 -9.26 3.89 -11.05
N THR A 133 -10.56 3.84 -10.67
CA THR A 133 -11.71 3.85 -11.59
C THR A 133 -12.73 4.91 -11.16
N ILE A 134 -13.56 5.38 -12.13
CA ILE A 134 -14.63 6.35 -11.85
C ILE A 134 -15.62 5.78 -10.82
N ASP A 135 -15.95 4.50 -10.94
CA ASP A 135 -16.87 3.84 -10.01
C ASP A 135 -16.30 3.81 -8.58
N SER A 136 -15.03 3.42 -8.41
CA SER A 136 -14.39 3.40 -7.09
C SER A 136 -14.21 4.80 -6.50
N LEU A 137 -13.99 5.83 -7.33
CA LEU A 137 -13.98 7.23 -6.89
C LEU A 137 -15.36 7.68 -6.40
N TRP A 138 -16.42 7.33 -7.14
CA TRP A 138 -17.79 7.61 -6.72
C TRP A 138 -18.14 6.91 -5.41
N GLU A 139 -17.85 5.61 -5.31
CA GLU A 139 -18.05 4.82 -4.09
C GLU A 139 -17.31 5.43 -2.89
N ALA A 140 -16.04 5.83 -3.06
CA ALA A 140 -15.27 6.48 -2.01
C ALA A 140 -15.93 7.77 -1.50
N ASN A 141 -16.50 8.58 -2.40
CA ASN A 141 -17.26 9.76 -2.01
C ASN A 141 -18.56 9.39 -1.26
N MET A 142 -19.25 8.33 -1.68
CA MET A 142 -20.44 7.85 -0.98
C MET A 142 -20.12 7.26 0.39
N ASP A 143 -19.00 6.53 0.51
CA ASP A 143 -18.52 6.01 1.79
C ASP A 143 -18.33 7.11 2.84
N LEU A 144 -17.87 8.31 2.43
CA LEU A 144 -17.69 9.46 3.32
C LEU A 144 -18.99 10.06 3.85
N LEU A 145 -20.13 9.75 3.25
CA LEU A 145 -21.46 10.14 3.73
C LEU A 145 -21.99 9.22 4.84
N ASP A 146 -21.41 8.03 4.98
CA ASP A 146 -21.77 7.10 6.06
C ASP A 146 -21.13 7.58 7.37
N LYS A 147 -21.97 7.87 8.36
CA LYS A 147 -21.57 8.30 9.70
C LYS A 147 -20.77 7.25 10.46
N ASN A 148 -20.85 5.98 10.06
CA ASN A 148 -20.10 4.87 10.64
C ASN A 148 -18.80 4.56 9.89
N ASN A 149 -18.44 5.38 8.92
CA ASN A 149 -17.20 5.18 8.16
C ASN A 149 -15.98 5.25 9.10
N ALA A 150 -15.06 4.30 8.92
CA ALA A 150 -13.80 4.26 9.67
C ALA A 150 -12.86 5.43 9.34
N LEU A 151 -13.10 6.17 8.25
CA LEU A 151 -12.35 7.36 7.87
C LEU A 151 -13.10 8.63 8.32
N ASP A 152 -12.71 9.19 9.46
CA ASP A 152 -13.19 10.48 9.92
C ASP A 152 -12.28 11.60 9.39
N LEU A 153 -12.83 12.43 8.48
CA LEU A 153 -12.14 13.60 7.94
C LEU A 153 -12.08 14.77 8.93
N ASN A 154 -12.93 14.77 9.96
CA ASN A 154 -13.05 15.82 10.98
C ASN A 154 -12.29 15.50 12.26
N ASP A 155 -11.52 14.42 12.31
CA ASP A 155 -10.71 14.04 13.45
C ASP A 155 -9.63 15.08 13.74
N ASN A 156 -9.88 15.95 14.74
CA ASN A 156 -8.96 17.00 15.15
C ASN A 156 -7.70 16.46 15.86
N SER A 157 -7.72 15.24 16.37
CA SER A 157 -6.56 14.61 17.00
C SER A 157 -5.51 14.17 15.98
N TRP A 158 -5.94 13.94 14.76
CA TRP A 158 -5.09 13.55 13.63
C TRP A 158 -5.56 14.24 12.34
N LYS A 159 -5.29 15.53 12.27
CA LYS A 159 -5.77 16.41 11.21
C LYS A 159 -5.14 16.08 9.87
N ILE A 160 -5.97 16.03 8.82
CA ILE A 160 -5.53 15.97 7.42
C ILE A 160 -5.25 17.41 6.97
N TYR A 161 -4.04 17.68 6.49
CA TYR A 161 -3.64 18.98 5.99
C TYR A 161 -3.84 19.02 4.48
N THR A 162 -4.45 20.11 4.01
CA THR A 162 -4.63 20.40 2.59
C THR A 162 -4.42 21.90 2.36
N GLU A 163 -4.30 22.32 1.10
CA GLU A 163 -4.31 23.71 0.74
C GLU A 163 -5.72 24.28 0.97
N ASP A 164 -5.82 25.25 1.89
CA ASP A 164 -7.08 25.92 2.20
C ASP A 164 -7.43 26.90 1.06
N VAL A 165 -8.22 26.44 0.11
CA VAL A 165 -8.86 27.33 -0.85
C VAL A 165 -10.17 27.83 -0.24
N THR A 166 -10.20 29.10 0.17
CA THR A 166 -11.44 29.75 0.61
C THR A 166 -12.37 29.91 -0.58
N ALA A 167 -13.16 28.89 -0.87
CA ALA A 167 -14.17 28.94 -1.92
C ALA A 167 -15.47 29.56 -1.37
N LEU A 168 -16.16 30.33 -2.22
CA LEU A 168 -17.50 30.80 -1.90
C LEU A 168 -18.44 29.59 -1.75
N PRO A 169 -19.49 29.68 -0.88
CA PRO A 169 -20.49 28.65 -0.76
C PRO A 169 -21.12 28.32 -2.12
N GLN A 170 -21.41 27.05 -2.33
CA GLN A 170 -22.11 26.63 -3.54
C GLN A 170 -23.52 27.23 -3.58
N TYR A 171 -23.88 27.85 -4.70
CA TYR A 171 -25.24 28.26 -4.98
C TYR A 171 -25.93 27.18 -5.81
N ILE A 172 -26.97 26.60 -5.23
CA ILE A 172 -27.84 25.67 -5.93
C ILE A 172 -29.08 26.44 -6.30
N GLY A 173 -29.17 26.87 -7.56
CA GLY A 173 -30.35 27.52 -8.11
C GLY A 173 -31.57 26.61 -8.12
N ALA A 174 -32.77 27.19 -7.99
CA ALA A 174 -34.03 26.48 -8.11
C ALA A 174 -34.32 26.13 -9.58
#